data_fa5a863bc86d3fd984a0b31914486a61
#
_entry.id   fa5a863bc86d3fd984a0b31914486a61
#
_cell.length_a   1.000
_cell.length_b   1.000
_cell.length_c   1.000
_cell.angle_alpha   90.00
_cell.angle_beta   90.00
_cell.angle_gamma   90.00
#
_symmetry.space_group_name_H-M   'P 1'
#
loop_
_entity.id
_entity.type
_entity.pdbx_description
1 polymer ?
#
loop_
_entity_poly.entity_id
_entity_poly.type
_entity_poly.pdbx_seq_one_letter_code
_entity_poly.pdbx_strand_id
1 'polypeptide(L)'
;MKKVSIVVPCHNEQDTIPIYFQTTEKVLGNISNIQREYWFIDDGSTDDTLVELKKLNNVYPKSVHYVSFSRNFGKEAAMYAGLNQVTGDYIVVMDADLQDPPELIKQMLKVLQDGRYDCVGTRRVS
;
A
#
# COMPACT_ATOMS: atom_id res chain seq x y z
N MET A 1 -13.55 9.45 12.20
CA MET A 1 -12.73 9.41 10.98
C MET A 1 -12.30 7.98 10.71
N LYS A 2 -12.53 7.50 9.51
CA LYS A 2 -12.16 6.14 9.13
C LYS A 2 -10.71 6.08 8.68
N LYS A 3 -10.06 4.96 8.92
CA LYS A 3 -8.66 4.73 8.55
C LYS A 3 -8.56 3.65 7.49
N VAL A 4 -7.76 3.92 6.46
CA VAL A 4 -7.49 2.97 5.38
C VAL A 4 -6.06 2.48 5.53
N SER A 5 -5.88 1.17 5.51
CA SER A 5 -4.58 0.53 5.48
C SER A 5 -4.30 0.04 4.06
N ILE A 6 -3.18 0.46 3.50
CA ILE A 6 -2.80 0.10 2.15
C ILE A 6 -1.59 -0.80 2.22
N VAL A 7 -1.76 -2.05 1.81
CA VAL A 7 -0.69 -3.05 1.78
C VAL A 7 -0.10 -3.08 0.38
N VAL A 8 1.21 -2.83 0.27
CA VAL A 8 1.89 -2.71 -1.01
C VAL A 8 3.07 -3.68 -1.05
N PRO A 9 2.87 -4.89 -1.61
CA PRO A 9 4.00 -5.80 -1.81
C PRO A 9 4.94 -5.22 -2.88
N CYS A 10 6.24 -5.28 -2.63
CA CYS A 10 7.25 -4.71 -3.51
C CYS A 10 8.36 -5.72 -3.77
N HIS A 11 8.85 -5.75 -4.99
CA HIS A 11 10.05 -6.51 -5.34
C HIS A 11 10.73 -5.82 -6.52
N ASN A 12 11.94 -5.28 -6.25
CA ASN A 12 12.71 -4.54 -7.26
C ASN A 12 11.91 -3.41 -7.91
N GLU A 13 11.36 -2.53 -7.06
CA GLU A 13 10.49 -1.43 -7.46
C GLU A 13 11.09 -0.06 -7.15
N GLN A 14 12.43 0.05 -7.10
CA GLN A 14 13.08 1.29 -6.67
C GLN A 14 12.63 2.53 -7.46
N ASP A 15 12.37 2.35 -8.76
CA ASP A 15 11.99 3.49 -9.63
C ASP A 15 10.51 3.83 -9.52
N THR A 16 9.66 2.86 -9.17
CA THR A 16 8.22 3.06 -9.15
C THR A 16 7.69 3.50 -7.81
N ILE A 17 8.38 3.18 -6.71
CA ILE A 17 7.89 3.50 -5.36
C ILE A 17 7.66 5.00 -5.15
N PRO A 18 8.60 5.91 -5.49
CA PRO A 18 8.34 7.33 -5.30
C PRO A 18 7.15 7.82 -6.12
N ILE A 19 7.03 7.35 -7.36
CA ILE A 19 5.93 7.72 -8.26
C ILE A 19 4.61 7.20 -7.72
N TYR A 20 4.59 5.93 -7.31
CA TYR A 20 3.41 5.31 -6.72
C TYR A 20 2.92 6.08 -5.52
N PHE A 21 3.83 6.40 -4.59
CA PHE A 21 3.46 7.08 -3.35
C PHE A 21 2.89 8.46 -3.63
N GLN A 22 3.56 9.25 -4.47
CA GLN A 22 3.09 10.60 -4.80
C GLN A 22 1.73 10.57 -5.47
N THR A 23 1.54 9.66 -6.42
CA THR A 23 0.29 9.53 -7.16
C THR A 23 -0.85 9.13 -6.23
N THR A 24 -0.62 8.14 -5.37
CA THR A 24 -1.64 7.64 -4.46
C THR A 24 -1.98 8.68 -3.39
N GLU A 25 -0.97 9.39 -2.86
CA GLU A 25 -1.21 10.46 -1.88
C GLU A 25 -2.03 11.59 -2.47
N LYS A 26 -1.80 11.92 -3.72
CA LYS A 26 -2.59 12.96 -4.40
C LYS A 26 -4.07 12.57 -4.47
N VAL A 27 -4.35 11.31 -4.75
CA VAL A 27 -5.73 10.82 -4.82
C VAL A 27 -6.36 10.77 -3.43
N LEU A 28 -5.67 10.16 -2.46
CA LEU A 28 -6.20 10.00 -1.11
C LEU A 28 -6.30 11.31 -0.35
N GLY A 29 -5.40 12.24 -0.63
CA GLY A 29 -5.42 13.56 0.00
C GLY A 29 -6.66 14.38 -0.34
N ASN A 30 -7.35 14.04 -1.43
CA ASN A 30 -8.58 14.71 -1.83
C ASN A 30 -9.84 14.09 -1.22
N ILE A 31 -9.69 13.02 -0.43
CA ILE A 31 -10.82 12.35 0.21
C ILE A 31 -10.96 12.86 1.64
N SER A 32 -12.14 13.39 1.97
CA SER A 32 -12.42 13.95 3.29
C SER A 32 -12.62 12.84 4.32
N ASN A 33 -12.23 13.12 5.57
CA ASN A 33 -12.51 12.27 6.72
C ASN A 33 -11.89 10.88 6.64
N ILE A 34 -10.73 10.76 5.99
CA ILE A 34 -10.02 9.50 5.88
C ILE A 34 -8.59 9.69 6.36
N GLN A 35 -8.19 8.84 7.30
CA GLN A 35 -6.79 8.64 7.65
C GLN A 35 -6.26 7.48 6.84
N ARG A 36 -4.97 7.46 6.61
CA ARG A 36 -4.35 6.40 5.83
C ARG A 36 -3.00 6.01 6.39
N GLU A 37 -2.70 4.73 6.26
CA GLU A 37 -1.36 4.20 6.53
C GLU A 37 -0.96 3.31 5.36
N TYR A 38 0.34 3.28 5.08
CA TYR A 38 0.92 2.42 4.06
C TYR A 38 1.79 1.37 4.75
N TRP A 39 1.65 0.14 4.31
CA TRP A 39 2.53 -0.95 4.71
C TRP A 39 3.19 -1.50 3.46
N PHE A 40 4.40 -1.04 3.20
CA PHE A 40 5.22 -1.55 2.10
C PHE A 40 5.95 -2.78 2.58
N ILE A 41 5.81 -3.87 1.85
CA ILE A 41 6.47 -5.13 2.19
C ILE A 41 7.52 -5.41 1.12
N ASP A 42 8.79 -5.24 1.49
CA ASP A 42 9.90 -5.50 0.58
C ASP A 42 10.19 -6.99 0.57
N ASP A 43 9.83 -7.65 -0.52
CA ASP A 43 9.94 -9.10 -0.67
C ASP A 43 11.33 -9.46 -1.21
N GLY A 44 12.35 -9.12 -0.43
CA GLY A 44 13.73 -9.50 -0.74
C GLY A 44 14.28 -8.85 -1.99
N SER A 45 14.06 -7.54 -2.17
CA SER A 45 14.60 -6.82 -3.34
C SER A 45 16.11 -6.82 -3.35
N THR A 46 16.69 -6.89 -4.54
CA THR A 46 18.13 -6.82 -4.75
C THR A 46 18.61 -5.44 -5.20
N ASP A 47 17.67 -4.55 -5.51
CA ASP A 47 17.97 -3.17 -5.87
C ASP A 47 17.83 -2.23 -4.66
N ASP A 48 17.63 -0.93 -4.88
CA ASP A 48 17.51 0.09 -3.84
C ASP A 48 16.08 0.30 -3.37
N THR A 49 15.18 -0.68 -3.57
CA THR A 49 13.80 -0.59 -3.10
C THR A 49 13.73 -0.27 -1.62
N LEU A 50 14.49 -0.99 -0.79
CA LEU A 50 14.48 -0.77 0.66
C LEU A 50 14.97 0.63 1.02
N VAL A 51 15.95 1.15 0.29
CA VAL A 51 16.44 2.51 0.51
C VAL A 51 15.32 3.52 0.29
N GLU A 52 14.54 3.34 -0.76
CA GLU A 52 13.40 4.22 -1.06
C GLU A 52 12.32 4.14 0.01
N LEU A 53 12.06 2.95 0.52
CA LEU A 53 11.08 2.78 1.59
C LEU A 53 11.54 3.45 2.89
N LYS A 54 12.82 3.36 3.20
CA LYS A 54 13.37 4.03 4.38
C LYS A 54 13.27 5.55 4.27
N LYS A 55 13.49 6.08 3.07
CA LYS A 55 13.33 7.52 2.82
C LYS A 55 11.90 7.98 3.07
N LEU A 56 10.93 7.22 2.57
CA LEU A 56 9.51 7.55 2.77
C LEU A 56 9.13 7.48 4.25
N ASN A 57 9.59 6.44 4.93
CA ASN A 57 9.32 6.30 6.37
C ASN A 57 9.93 7.47 7.16
N ASN A 58 11.10 7.93 6.76
CA ASN A 58 11.77 9.05 7.41
C ASN A 58 10.96 10.35 7.32
N VAL A 59 10.35 10.58 6.15
CA VAL A 59 9.55 11.79 5.90
C VAL A 59 8.16 11.66 6.51
N TYR A 60 7.57 10.47 6.46
CA TYR A 60 6.20 10.22 6.90
C TYR A 60 6.15 9.07 7.92
N PRO A 61 6.80 9.24 9.10
CA PRO A 61 6.94 8.12 10.04
C PRO A 61 5.63 7.61 10.64
N LYS A 62 4.59 8.43 10.63
CA LYS A 62 3.29 8.03 11.20
C LYS A 62 2.41 7.31 10.18
N SER A 63 2.63 7.54 8.90
CA SER A 63 1.76 6.98 7.87
C SER A 63 2.44 5.96 6.96
N VAL A 64 3.76 5.96 6.87
CA VAL A 64 4.48 5.02 6.02
C VAL A 64 5.30 4.07 6.88
N HIS A 65 5.00 2.79 6.74
CA HIS A 65 5.70 1.71 7.43
C HIS A 65 6.21 0.71 6.41
N TYR A 66 7.21 -0.06 6.77
CA TYR A 66 7.73 -1.08 5.88
C TYR A 66 8.19 -2.31 6.66
N VAL A 67 8.17 -3.44 5.96
CA VAL A 67 8.73 -4.70 6.43
C VAL A 67 9.69 -5.17 5.34
N SER A 68 10.86 -5.64 5.72
CA SER A 68 11.86 -6.13 4.77
C SER A 68 12.13 -7.61 5.02
N PHE A 69 11.95 -8.42 3.98
CA PHE A 69 12.30 -9.83 4.02
C PHE A 69 13.78 -10.00 3.66
N SER A 70 14.43 -10.99 4.27
CA SER A 70 15.83 -11.29 3.98
C SER A 70 16.04 -11.89 2.60
N ARG A 71 14.97 -12.41 1.99
CA ARG A 71 14.99 -12.97 0.64
C ARG A 71 13.59 -12.95 0.06
N ASN A 72 13.47 -13.28 -1.21
CA ASN A 72 12.18 -13.36 -1.88
C ASN A 72 11.41 -14.59 -1.40
N PHE A 73 10.27 -14.38 -0.76
CA PHE A 73 9.37 -15.44 -0.29
C PHE A 73 8.09 -15.51 -1.13
N GLY A 74 7.87 -14.56 -2.03
CA GLY A 74 6.70 -14.52 -2.89
C GLY A 74 5.68 -13.48 -2.48
N LYS A 75 4.86 -13.10 -3.44
CA LYS A 75 3.86 -12.04 -3.27
C LYS A 75 2.83 -12.36 -2.18
N GLU A 76 2.42 -13.64 -2.09
CA GLU A 76 1.43 -14.03 -1.09
C GLU A 76 1.98 -13.89 0.32
N ALA A 77 3.24 -14.27 0.53
CA ALA A 77 3.89 -14.08 1.82
C ALA A 77 3.97 -12.60 2.18
N ALA A 78 4.30 -11.75 1.20
CA ALA A 78 4.37 -10.31 1.42
C ALA A 78 3.00 -9.74 1.79
N MET A 79 1.95 -10.13 1.08
CA MET A 79 0.58 -9.72 1.39
C MET A 79 0.20 -10.14 2.80
N TYR A 80 0.50 -11.38 3.17
CA TYR A 80 0.16 -11.91 4.48
C TYR A 80 0.87 -11.14 5.59
N ALA A 81 2.15 -10.84 5.38
CA ALA A 81 2.91 -10.06 6.35
C ALA A 81 2.29 -8.67 6.55
N GLY A 82 1.87 -8.03 5.46
CA GLY A 82 1.22 -6.73 5.53
C GLY A 82 -0.11 -6.80 6.25
N LEU A 83 -0.92 -7.81 5.94
CA LEU A 83 -2.23 -7.97 6.57
C LEU A 83 -2.14 -8.18 8.08
N ASN A 84 -1.03 -8.75 8.56
CA ASN A 84 -0.82 -8.93 9.98
C ASN A 84 -0.45 -7.63 10.70
N GLN A 85 -0.09 -6.58 9.99
CA GLN A 85 0.37 -5.32 10.58
C GLN A 85 -0.69 -4.23 10.56
N VAL A 86 -1.68 -4.33 9.68
CA VAL A 86 -2.63 -3.24 9.45
C VAL A 86 -3.52 -2.96 10.66
N THR A 87 -3.86 -1.69 10.82
CA THR A 87 -4.70 -1.23 11.94
C THR A 87 -5.92 -0.46 11.45
N GLY A 88 -6.11 -0.32 10.13
CA GLY A 88 -7.19 0.48 9.58
C GLY A 88 -8.55 -0.21 9.62
N ASP A 89 -9.59 0.60 9.44
CA ASP A 89 -10.96 0.11 9.31
C ASP A 89 -11.18 -0.58 7.98
N TYR A 90 -10.47 -0.13 6.95
CA TYR A 90 -10.52 -0.70 5.60
C TYR A 90 -9.13 -1.09 5.17
N ILE A 91 -9.03 -2.17 4.42
CA ILE A 91 -7.75 -2.70 3.94
C ILE A 91 -7.79 -2.78 2.42
N VAL A 92 -6.78 -2.18 1.78
CA VAL A 92 -6.61 -2.23 0.33
C VAL A 92 -5.24 -2.80 0.02
N VAL A 93 -5.17 -3.75 -0.90
CA VAL A 93 -3.90 -4.32 -1.36
C VAL A 93 -3.65 -3.83 -2.79
N MET A 94 -2.52 -3.19 -3.01
CA MET A 94 -2.15 -2.62 -4.32
C MET A 94 -0.72 -2.98 -4.68
N ASP A 95 -0.45 -3.12 -5.97
CA ASP A 95 0.90 -3.26 -6.47
C ASP A 95 1.55 -1.88 -6.67
N ALA A 96 2.85 -1.80 -6.43
CA ALA A 96 3.58 -0.53 -6.54
C ALA A 96 3.85 -0.10 -7.98
N ASP A 97 3.57 -0.94 -8.95
CA ASP A 97 3.88 -0.68 -10.36
C ASP A 97 2.82 0.16 -11.09
N LEU A 98 1.81 0.63 -10.35
CA LEU A 98 0.73 1.47 -10.90
C LEU A 98 -0.10 0.80 -11.99
N GLN A 99 -0.13 -0.54 -12.05
CA GLN A 99 -1.03 -1.24 -12.95
C GLN A 99 -2.49 -0.97 -12.62
N ASP A 100 -2.76 -0.76 -11.33
CA ASP A 100 -4.10 -0.40 -10.87
C ASP A 100 -4.18 1.12 -10.71
N PRO A 101 -5.11 1.80 -11.42
CA PRO A 101 -5.22 3.26 -11.28
C PRO A 101 -5.55 3.65 -9.84
N PRO A 102 -4.85 4.65 -9.28
CA PRO A 102 -5.17 5.10 -7.91
C PRO A 102 -6.60 5.61 -7.75
N GLU A 103 -7.23 6.05 -8.81
CA GLU A 103 -8.64 6.47 -8.79
C GLU A 103 -9.58 5.36 -8.40
N LEU A 104 -9.20 4.09 -8.59
CA LEU A 104 -9.99 2.96 -8.14
C LEU A 104 -10.15 2.95 -6.62
N ILE A 105 -9.17 3.52 -5.89
CA ILE A 105 -9.26 3.60 -4.43
C ILE A 105 -10.50 4.39 -4.03
N LYS A 106 -10.78 5.51 -4.70
CA LYS A 106 -11.98 6.30 -4.40
C LYS A 106 -13.25 5.49 -4.56
N GLN A 107 -13.34 4.72 -5.64
CA GLN A 107 -14.52 3.90 -5.90
C GLN A 107 -14.65 2.80 -4.88
N MET A 108 -13.54 2.16 -4.53
CA MET A 108 -13.52 1.10 -3.53
C MET A 108 -13.92 1.62 -2.15
N LEU A 109 -13.44 2.80 -1.78
CA LEU A 109 -13.77 3.39 -0.49
C LEU A 109 -15.25 3.71 -0.39
N LYS A 110 -15.88 4.15 -1.48
CA LYS A 110 -17.33 4.36 -1.50
C LYS A 110 -18.08 3.06 -1.21
N VAL A 111 -17.64 1.96 -1.84
CA VAL A 111 -18.26 0.65 -1.62
C VAL A 111 -18.08 0.20 -0.17
N LEU A 112 -16.87 0.39 0.37
CA LEU A 112 -16.57 0.02 1.76
C LEU A 112 -17.36 0.87 2.75
N GLN A 113 -17.52 2.16 2.47
CA GLN A 113 -18.28 3.06 3.33
C GLN A 113 -19.76 2.73 3.36
N ASP A 114 -20.26 2.03 2.35
CA ASP A 114 -21.64 1.51 2.35
C ASP A 114 -21.81 0.31 3.29
N GLY A 115 -20.74 -0.15 3.93
CA GLY A 115 -20.81 -1.21 4.92
C GLY A 115 -20.94 -2.61 4.36
N ARG A 116 -20.70 -2.79 3.07
CA ARG A 116 -20.88 -4.10 2.41
C ARG A 116 -19.64 -4.98 2.49
N TYR A 117 -18.46 -4.38 2.55
CA TYR A 117 -17.19 -5.11 2.48
C TYR A 117 -16.21 -4.57 3.51
N ASP A 118 -15.38 -5.45 4.07
CA ASP A 118 -14.32 -5.08 5.00
C ASP A 118 -12.95 -4.98 4.31
N CYS A 119 -12.80 -5.64 3.18
CA CYS A 119 -11.53 -5.70 2.45
C CYS A 119 -11.81 -5.73 0.95
N VAL A 120 -11.07 -4.92 0.20
CA VAL A 120 -11.16 -4.88 -1.25
C VAL A 120 -9.75 -4.94 -1.83
N GLY A 121 -9.54 -5.84 -2.80
CA GLY A 121 -8.27 -5.91 -3.51
C GLY A 121 -8.32 -5.17 -4.83
N THR A 122 -7.22 -4.56 -5.21
CA THR A 122 -7.07 -3.92 -6.53
C THR A 122 -6.30 -4.80 -7.48
N ARG A 123 -5.93 -5.99 -7.04
CA ARG A 123 -5.10 -6.90 -7.80
C ARG A 123 -5.79 -7.33 -9.08
N ARG A 124 -5.10 -7.23 -10.19
CA ARG A 124 -5.57 -7.78 -11.44
C ARG A 124 -5.57 -9.30 -11.39
N VAL A 125 -6.66 -9.88 -11.85
CA VAL A 125 -6.71 -11.29 -12.12
C VAL A 125 -6.42 -11.45 -13.60
N SER A 126 -5.28 -12.01 -13.89
CA SER A 126 -4.89 -12.26 -15.27
C SER A 126 -5.21 -13.70 -15.65
#